data_1fec8512c303bd995511b66b906207ea
#
_entry.id   1fec8512c303bd995511b66b906207ea
#
_cell.length_a   1.000
_cell.length_b   1.000
_cell.length_c   1.000
_cell.angle_alpha   90.00
_cell.angle_beta   90.00
_cell.angle_gamma   90.00
#
_symmetry.space_group_name_H-M   'P 1'
#
loop_
_entity.id
_entity.type
_entity.pdbx_description
1 polymer ?
#
loop_
_entity_poly.entity_id
_entity_poly.type
_entity_poly.pdbx_seq_one_letter_code
_entity_poly.pdbx_strand_id
1 'polypeptide(L)'
;MRFDGLMQHPLDVTYGGISGWYILLVLGVVSIGFFVFQVQKATRLVLLGAKDNRFDSWGARLKETATVWLAQTKVLEDRVAGVMHVLMFWGFLMLSTDMFDLVSANRFSEHLLPDLINPIWNGMVELGYTSALIGCFLALNRRVLFTPEKLKGKSQLEGNVILLLIMTICTTAFVIE
;
A
#
# COMPACT_ATOMS: atom_id res chain seq x y z
N MET A 1 16.53 -13.96 10.64
CA MET A 1 17.15 -13.94 11.96
C MET A 1 16.17 -13.24 12.90
N ARG A 2 15.29 -13.99 13.55
CA ARG A 2 14.34 -13.42 14.53
C ARG A 2 15.14 -12.92 15.71
N PHE A 3 15.01 -11.67 16.05
CA PHE A 3 15.48 -11.12 17.34
C PHE A 3 14.52 -11.57 18.47
N ASP A 4 14.35 -12.88 18.61
CA ASP A 4 13.51 -13.47 19.64
C ASP A 4 14.13 -13.16 21.02
N GLY A 5 13.59 -12.17 21.68
CA GLY A 5 13.84 -11.88 23.08
C GLY A 5 14.35 -10.50 23.47
N LEU A 6 14.65 -9.60 22.54
CA LEU A 6 15.21 -8.26 22.88
C LEU A 6 14.32 -7.06 22.54
N MET A 7 13.32 -7.18 21.69
CA MET A 7 12.39 -6.10 21.40
C MET A 7 10.96 -6.54 21.68
N GLN A 8 10.30 -5.85 22.60
CA GLN A 8 8.86 -5.99 22.79
C GLN A 8 8.17 -5.48 21.54
N HIS A 9 7.13 -6.18 21.10
CA HIS A 9 6.35 -5.76 19.94
C HIS A 9 5.83 -4.32 20.19
N PRO A 10 5.93 -3.40 19.21
CA PRO A 10 5.55 -1.98 19.40
C PRO A 10 4.12 -1.78 19.91
N LEU A 11 3.21 -2.71 19.62
CA LEU A 11 1.83 -2.66 20.09
C LEU A 11 1.67 -3.03 21.58
N ASP A 12 2.63 -3.76 22.14
CA ASP A 12 2.62 -4.17 23.56
C ASP A 12 3.36 -3.15 24.45
N VAL A 13 4.17 -2.28 23.83
CA VAL A 13 4.88 -1.22 24.56
C VAL A 13 3.89 -0.14 25.02
N THR A 14 4.06 0.34 26.23
CA THR A 14 3.31 1.48 26.75
C THR A 14 4.07 2.78 26.54
N TYR A 15 3.45 3.72 25.84
CA TYR A 15 3.97 5.06 25.57
C TYR A 15 3.24 6.05 26.47
N GLY A 16 3.91 6.57 27.49
CA GLY A 16 3.26 7.52 28.43
C GLY A 16 2.06 6.94 29.19
N GLY A 17 2.04 5.63 29.45
CA GLY A 17 0.94 4.95 30.12
C GLY A 17 -0.17 4.43 29.18
N ILE A 18 -0.05 4.67 27.88
CA ILE A 18 -1.02 4.20 26.87
C ILE A 18 -0.35 3.08 26.06
N SER A 19 -1.02 1.93 25.94
CA SER A 19 -0.53 0.82 25.10
C SER A 19 -0.51 1.23 23.63
N GLY A 20 0.53 0.81 22.89
CA GLY A 20 0.68 1.04 21.46
C GLY A 20 -0.53 0.58 20.66
N TRP A 21 -1.23 -0.46 21.11
CA TRP A 21 -2.48 -0.94 20.52
C TRP A 21 -3.58 0.15 20.48
N TYR A 22 -3.78 0.86 21.59
CA TYR A 22 -4.78 1.95 21.61
C TYR A 22 -4.39 3.11 20.69
N ILE A 23 -3.10 3.40 20.59
CA ILE A 23 -2.60 4.42 19.66
C ILE A 23 -2.89 4.00 18.22
N LEU A 24 -2.58 2.76 17.85
CA LEU A 24 -2.87 2.23 16.52
C LEU A 24 -4.37 2.26 16.22
N LEU A 25 -5.19 1.84 17.18
CA LEU A 25 -6.66 1.81 17.03
C LEU A 25 -7.21 3.22 16.80
N VAL A 26 -6.79 4.20 17.58
CA VAL A 26 -7.22 5.60 17.42
C VAL A 26 -6.79 6.14 16.06
N LEU A 27 -5.52 5.95 15.68
CA LEU A 27 -5.03 6.38 14.36
C LEU A 27 -5.79 5.70 13.22
N GLY A 28 -6.08 4.39 13.35
CA GLY A 28 -6.85 3.64 12.37
C GLY A 28 -8.28 4.18 12.22
N VAL A 29 -8.98 4.39 13.33
CA VAL A 29 -10.34 4.94 13.33
C VAL A 29 -10.38 6.35 12.72
N VAL A 30 -9.43 7.21 13.09
CA VAL A 30 -9.33 8.57 12.54
C VAL A 30 -9.04 8.53 11.03
N SER A 31 -8.12 7.68 10.60
CA SER A 31 -7.75 7.53 9.19
C SER A 31 -8.91 6.98 8.35
N ILE A 32 -9.58 5.95 8.85
CA ILE A 32 -10.77 5.38 8.18
C ILE A 32 -11.91 6.39 8.15
N GLY A 33 -12.14 7.11 9.24
CA GLY A 33 -13.17 8.17 9.32
C GLY A 33 -12.92 9.27 8.29
N PHE A 34 -11.68 9.73 8.19
CA PHE A 34 -11.28 10.72 7.18
C PHE A 34 -11.44 10.18 5.75
N PHE A 35 -11.03 8.95 5.51
CA PHE A 35 -11.21 8.29 4.21
C PHE A 35 -12.70 8.21 3.81
N VAL A 36 -13.55 7.71 4.71
CA VAL A 36 -15.00 7.62 4.49
C VAL A 36 -15.60 9.00 4.20
N PHE A 37 -15.19 10.01 4.94
CA PHE A 37 -15.63 11.39 4.71
C PHE A 37 -15.27 11.88 3.29
N GLN A 38 -14.05 11.63 2.82
CA GLN A 38 -13.62 12.00 1.48
C GLN A 38 -14.36 11.22 0.39
N VAL A 39 -14.57 9.91 0.60
CA VAL A 39 -15.35 9.06 -0.31
C VAL A 39 -16.80 9.55 -0.39
N GLN A 40 -17.44 9.88 0.73
CA GLN A 40 -18.79 10.44 0.74
C GLN A 40 -18.88 11.74 -0.06
N LYS A 41 -17.88 12.62 0.08
CA LYS A 41 -17.81 13.86 -0.68
C LYS A 41 -17.71 13.61 -2.18
N ALA A 42 -16.85 12.67 -2.60
CA ALA A 42 -16.72 12.28 -4.00
C ALA A 42 -18.00 11.63 -4.53
N THR A 43 -18.62 10.75 -3.75
CA THR A 43 -19.86 10.05 -4.12
C THR A 43 -21.01 11.04 -4.31
N ARG A 44 -21.13 12.07 -3.46
CA ARG A 44 -22.15 13.12 -3.63
C ARG A 44 -22.03 13.82 -4.98
N LEU A 45 -20.83 14.10 -5.46
CA LEU A 45 -20.59 14.68 -6.78
C LEU A 45 -21.06 13.75 -7.91
N VAL A 46 -20.78 12.45 -7.78
CA VAL A 46 -21.23 11.45 -8.77
C VAL A 46 -22.77 11.34 -8.78
N LEU A 47 -23.41 11.41 -7.62
CA LEU A 47 -24.88 11.33 -7.50
C LEU A 47 -25.62 12.57 -8.03
N LEU A 48 -24.93 13.70 -8.26
CA LEU A 48 -25.50 14.88 -8.93
C LEU A 48 -25.63 14.69 -10.45
N GLY A 49 -25.00 13.65 -11.01
CA GLY A 49 -25.10 13.31 -12.43
C GLY A 49 -26.51 12.84 -12.83
N ALA A 50 -26.79 12.87 -14.13
CA ALA A 50 -28.04 12.32 -14.67
C ALA A 50 -28.16 10.83 -14.34
N LYS A 51 -29.40 10.38 -14.05
CA LYS A 51 -29.67 8.97 -13.81
C LYS A 51 -29.36 8.16 -15.07
N ASP A 52 -28.34 7.34 -14.99
CA ASP A 52 -27.96 6.40 -16.03
C ASP A 52 -28.05 4.97 -15.46
N ASN A 53 -28.77 4.09 -16.17
CA ASN A 53 -28.88 2.70 -15.76
C ASN A 53 -27.63 1.93 -16.21
N ARG A 54 -26.62 1.91 -15.35
CA ARG A 54 -25.34 1.22 -15.59
C ARG A 54 -25.24 -0.13 -14.90
N PHE A 55 -26.37 -0.73 -14.53
CA PHE A 55 -26.41 -2.05 -13.91
C PHE A 55 -26.47 -3.20 -14.94
N ASP A 56 -26.27 -2.90 -16.21
CA ASP A 56 -26.15 -3.84 -17.30
C ASP A 56 -24.70 -4.37 -17.46
N SER A 57 -24.56 -5.53 -18.06
CA SER A 57 -23.26 -6.10 -18.46
C SER A 57 -22.19 -6.22 -17.35
N TRP A 58 -22.58 -6.59 -16.14
CA TRP A 58 -21.70 -6.70 -14.98
C TRP A 58 -20.41 -7.51 -15.25
N GLY A 59 -20.52 -8.63 -15.99
CA GLY A 59 -19.37 -9.47 -16.31
C GLY A 59 -18.32 -8.74 -17.15
N ALA A 60 -18.75 -7.97 -18.15
CA ALA A 60 -17.87 -7.19 -19.00
C ALA A 60 -17.20 -6.06 -18.19
N ARG A 61 -17.96 -5.36 -17.37
CA ARG A 61 -17.45 -4.28 -16.50
C ARG A 61 -16.45 -4.80 -15.46
N LEU A 62 -16.76 -5.92 -14.83
CA LEU A 62 -15.85 -6.54 -13.85
C LEU A 62 -14.55 -6.97 -14.52
N LYS A 63 -14.64 -7.61 -15.71
CA LYS A 63 -13.46 -7.97 -16.51
C LYS A 63 -12.62 -6.74 -16.88
N GLU A 64 -13.26 -5.67 -17.35
CA GLU A 64 -12.57 -4.44 -17.72
C GLU A 64 -11.92 -3.79 -16.50
N THR A 65 -12.63 -3.70 -15.38
CA THR A 65 -12.10 -3.18 -14.12
C THR A 65 -10.90 -4.01 -13.65
N ALA A 66 -11.00 -5.34 -13.65
CA ALA A 66 -9.90 -6.22 -13.27
C ALA A 66 -8.69 -6.04 -14.21
N THR A 67 -8.93 -5.95 -15.53
CA THR A 67 -7.86 -5.76 -16.52
C THR A 67 -7.18 -4.41 -16.36
N VAL A 68 -7.94 -3.34 -16.16
CA VAL A 68 -7.39 -1.98 -16.04
C VAL A 68 -6.77 -1.77 -14.66
N TRP A 69 -7.40 -2.25 -13.61
CA TRP A 69 -6.97 -1.98 -12.24
C TRP A 69 -5.94 -2.98 -11.71
N LEU A 70 -6.19 -4.29 -11.82
CA LEU A 70 -5.23 -5.31 -11.34
C LEU A 70 -4.08 -5.53 -12.32
N ALA A 71 -4.36 -5.72 -13.61
CA ALA A 71 -3.32 -5.91 -14.59
C ALA A 71 -2.65 -4.60 -15.03
N GLN A 72 -3.14 -3.44 -14.57
CA GLN A 72 -2.53 -2.12 -14.80
C GLN A 72 -2.27 -1.81 -16.29
N THR A 73 -3.11 -2.34 -17.19
CA THR A 73 -2.86 -2.27 -18.64
C THR A 73 -2.75 -0.86 -19.18
N LYS A 74 -3.59 0.07 -18.68
CA LYS A 74 -3.53 1.50 -19.09
C LYS A 74 -2.25 2.19 -18.64
N VAL A 75 -1.71 1.82 -17.48
CA VAL A 75 -0.48 2.41 -16.95
C VAL A 75 0.73 1.88 -17.71
N LEU A 76 0.66 0.64 -18.18
CA LEU A 76 1.70 -0.02 -18.99
C LEU A 76 1.81 0.52 -20.43
N GLU A 77 0.92 1.38 -20.89
CA GLU A 77 1.06 2.09 -22.18
C GLU A 77 2.34 2.93 -22.22
N ASP A 78 2.72 3.61 -21.12
CA ASP A 78 4.07 4.15 -20.92
C ASP A 78 4.92 3.05 -20.25
N ARG A 79 5.63 2.27 -21.04
CA ARG A 79 6.39 1.11 -20.56
C ARG A 79 7.29 1.41 -19.37
N VAL A 80 8.00 2.52 -19.40
CA VAL A 80 8.97 2.86 -18.35
C VAL A 80 8.27 3.28 -17.08
N ALA A 81 7.33 4.22 -17.16
CA ALA A 81 6.54 4.65 -15.99
C ALA A 81 5.62 3.53 -15.49
N GLY A 82 5.06 2.76 -16.42
CA GLY A 82 4.16 1.67 -16.12
C GLY A 82 4.81 0.55 -15.32
N VAL A 83 5.99 0.09 -15.73
CA VAL A 83 6.73 -0.94 -14.98
C VAL A 83 7.05 -0.47 -13.56
N MET A 84 7.55 0.76 -13.40
CA MET A 84 7.80 1.33 -12.07
C MET A 84 6.54 1.35 -11.20
N HIS A 85 5.42 1.77 -11.80
CA HIS A 85 4.14 1.84 -11.09
C HIS A 85 3.61 0.45 -10.71
N VAL A 86 3.70 -0.53 -11.62
CA VAL A 86 3.28 -1.92 -11.36
C VAL A 86 4.09 -2.52 -10.21
N LEU A 87 5.40 -2.32 -10.20
CA LEU A 87 6.27 -2.79 -9.12
C LEU A 87 5.87 -2.17 -7.77
N MET A 88 5.64 -0.87 -7.73
CA MET A 88 5.19 -0.19 -6.51
C MET A 88 3.78 -0.65 -6.08
N PHE A 89 2.84 -0.77 -7.03
CA PHE A 89 1.47 -1.14 -6.75
C PHE A 89 1.34 -2.55 -6.15
N TRP A 90 1.94 -3.54 -6.82
CA TRP A 90 1.90 -4.92 -6.33
C TRP A 90 2.72 -5.10 -5.05
N GLY A 91 3.87 -4.41 -4.96
CA GLY A 91 4.64 -4.37 -3.73
C GLY A 91 3.83 -3.82 -2.56
N PHE A 92 3.16 -2.68 -2.74
CA PHE A 92 2.30 -2.09 -1.72
C PHE A 92 1.11 -2.99 -1.35
N LEU A 93 0.53 -3.68 -2.32
CA LEU A 93 -0.57 -4.62 -2.05
C LEU A 93 -0.12 -5.76 -1.14
N MET A 94 1.07 -6.33 -1.41
CA MET A 94 1.64 -7.39 -0.57
C MET A 94 1.95 -6.88 0.84
N LEU A 95 2.55 -5.69 0.96
CA LEU A 95 2.79 -5.05 2.25
C LEU A 95 1.51 -4.81 3.06
N SER A 96 0.43 -4.45 2.38
CA SER A 96 -0.87 -4.24 3.05
C SER A 96 -1.41 -5.52 3.66
N THR A 97 -1.13 -6.67 3.04
CA THR A 97 -1.55 -7.98 3.58
C THR A 97 -0.73 -8.38 4.79
N ASP A 98 0.58 -8.10 4.80
CA ASP A 98 1.45 -8.32 5.95
C ASP A 98 1.00 -7.51 7.19
N MET A 99 0.56 -6.27 6.97
CA MET A 99 -0.02 -5.45 8.03
C MET A 99 -1.25 -6.10 8.70
N PHE A 100 -2.07 -6.82 7.92
CA PHE A 100 -3.20 -7.57 8.48
C PHE A 100 -2.74 -8.74 9.33
N ASP A 101 -1.73 -9.49 8.90
CA ASP A 101 -1.18 -10.61 9.67
C ASP A 101 -0.54 -10.11 10.97
N LEU A 102 0.24 -9.04 10.92
CA LEU A 102 0.82 -8.40 12.09
C LEU A 102 -0.22 -8.01 13.15
N VAL A 103 -1.32 -7.39 12.72
CA VAL A 103 -2.40 -6.98 13.63
C VAL A 103 -3.15 -8.19 14.18
N SER A 104 -3.42 -9.20 13.34
CA SER A 104 -4.16 -10.39 13.76
C SER A 104 -3.33 -11.27 14.69
N ALA A 105 -2.08 -11.55 14.40
CA ALA A 105 -1.18 -12.34 15.22
C ALA A 105 -0.99 -11.73 16.61
N ASN A 106 -0.85 -10.41 16.69
CA ASN A 106 -0.72 -9.71 17.97
C ASN A 106 -2.00 -9.78 18.82
N ARG A 107 -3.18 -9.67 18.19
CA ARG A 107 -4.44 -9.59 18.92
C ARG A 107 -5.06 -10.95 19.24
N PHE A 108 -4.92 -11.92 18.32
CA PHE A 108 -5.59 -13.21 18.42
C PHE A 108 -4.64 -14.36 18.79
N SER A 109 -3.36 -14.07 18.96
CA SER A 109 -2.29 -15.03 19.29
C SER A 109 -2.16 -16.17 18.28
N GLU A 110 -2.75 -16.02 17.11
CA GLU A 110 -2.70 -17.02 16.03
C GLU A 110 -2.47 -16.28 14.71
N HIS A 111 -1.60 -16.81 13.87
CA HIS A 111 -1.45 -16.35 12.50
C HIS A 111 -2.72 -16.65 11.70
N LEU A 112 -3.11 -15.71 10.84
CA LEU A 112 -4.29 -15.85 9.98
C LEU A 112 -4.17 -17.04 9.04
N LEU A 113 -2.94 -17.42 8.69
CA LEU A 113 -2.64 -18.46 7.73
C LEU A 113 -2.11 -19.73 8.42
N PRO A 114 -2.51 -20.93 7.94
CA PRO A 114 -1.95 -22.18 8.41
C PRO A 114 -0.43 -22.25 8.21
N ASP A 115 0.27 -22.91 9.11
CA ASP A 115 1.74 -23.07 9.10
C ASP A 115 2.32 -23.58 7.77
N LEU A 116 1.52 -24.33 7.00
CA LEU A 116 1.92 -24.82 5.69
C LEU A 116 2.04 -23.72 4.64
N ILE A 117 1.23 -22.66 4.75
CA ILE A 117 1.15 -21.56 3.79
C ILE A 117 2.08 -20.40 4.18
N ASN A 118 2.40 -20.28 5.46
CA ASN A 118 3.25 -19.23 6.03
C ASN A 118 4.57 -19.01 5.26
N PRO A 119 5.37 -20.05 4.91
CA PRO A 119 6.64 -19.83 4.23
C PRO A 119 6.47 -19.24 2.83
N ILE A 120 5.41 -19.65 2.10
CA ILE A 120 5.10 -19.12 0.77
C ILE A 120 4.64 -17.67 0.89
N TRP A 121 3.82 -17.39 1.90
CA TRP A 121 3.31 -16.06 2.18
C TRP A 121 4.43 -15.08 2.53
N ASN A 122 5.32 -15.45 3.44
CA ASN A 122 6.47 -14.63 3.81
C ASN A 122 7.35 -14.33 2.59
N GLY A 123 7.63 -15.34 1.75
CA GLY A 123 8.36 -15.13 0.51
C GLY A 123 7.65 -14.16 -0.47
N MET A 124 6.32 -14.19 -0.54
CA MET A 124 5.55 -13.22 -1.34
C MET A 124 5.64 -11.80 -0.76
N VAL A 125 5.61 -11.66 0.56
CA VAL A 125 5.76 -10.37 1.25
C VAL A 125 7.17 -9.81 1.02
N GLU A 126 8.23 -10.60 1.17
CA GLU A 126 9.60 -10.19 0.87
C GLU A 126 9.78 -9.74 -0.59
N LEU A 127 9.19 -10.47 -1.54
CA LEU A 127 9.13 -10.04 -2.94
C LEU A 127 8.38 -8.71 -3.09
N GLY A 128 7.35 -8.50 -2.29
CA GLY A 128 6.60 -7.24 -2.21
C GLY A 128 7.48 -6.07 -1.79
N TYR A 129 8.21 -6.19 -0.68
CA TYR A 129 9.17 -5.19 -0.20
C TYR A 129 10.22 -4.87 -1.27
N THR A 130 10.83 -5.92 -1.83
CA THR A 130 11.86 -5.78 -2.86
C THR A 130 11.33 -5.08 -4.10
N SER A 131 10.15 -5.47 -4.59
CA SER A 131 9.53 -4.87 -5.77
C SER A 131 9.16 -3.41 -5.54
N ALA A 132 8.61 -3.07 -4.37
CA ALA A 132 8.30 -1.68 -4.00
C ALA A 132 9.56 -0.82 -3.94
N LEU A 133 10.64 -1.31 -3.31
CA LEU A 133 11.94 -0.62 -3.26
C LEU A 133 12.51 -0.36 -4.65
N ILE A 134 12.54 -1.38 -5.52
CA ILE A 134 13.03 -1.25 -6.89
C ILE A 134 12.16 -0.23 -7.65
N GLY A 135 10.84 -0.33 -7.57
CA GLY A 135 9.92 0.59 -8.22
C GLY A 135 10.11 2.04 -7.79
N CYS A 136 10.22 2.28 -6.48
CA CYS A 136 10.47 3.61 -5.92
C CYS A 136 11.85 4.16 -6.33
N PHE A 137 12.89 3.33 -6.28
CA PHE A 137 14.24 3.72 -6.67
C PHE A 137 14.29 4.12 -8.16
N LEU A 138 13.71 3.32 -9.04
CA LEU A 138 13.62 3.62 -10.46
C LEU A 138 12.83 4.91 -10.73
N ALA A 139 11.71 5.09 -10.03
CA ALA A 139 10.87 6.29 -10.14
C ALA A 139 11.62 7.54 -9.67
N LEU A 140 12.36 7.46 -8.56
CA LEU A 140 13.16 8.55 -8.03
C LEU A 140 14.29 8.91 -9.00
N ASN A 141 15.04 7.92 -9.50
CA ASN A 141 16.09 8.14 -10.51
C ASN A 141 15.54 8.81 -11.77
N ARG A 142 14.41 8.33 -12.29
CA ARG A 142 13.77 8.96 -13.46
C ARG A 142 13.39 10.41 -13.19
N ARG A 143 12.92 10.74 -12.01
CA ARG A 143 12.55 12.12 -11.64
C ARG A 143 13.76 13.03 -11.47
N VAL A 144 14.84 12.53 -10.89
CA VAL A 144 16.05 13.32 -10.61
C VAL A 144 16.93 13.46 -11.85
N LEU A 145 17.15 12.36 -12.60
CA LEU A 145 18.11 12.34 -13.72
C LEU A 145 17.47 12.73 -15.06
N PHE A 146 16.21 12.37 -15.28
CA PHE A 146 15.53 12.51 -16.58
C PHE A 146 14.22 13.28 -16.48
N THR A 147 14.10 14.23 -15.58
CA THR A 147 12.87 14.98 -15.30
C THR A 147 11.96 15.12 -16.54
N PRO A 148 10.87 14.33 -16.66
CA PRO A 148 9.96 14.45 -17.79
C PRO A 148 9.31 15.84 -17.79
N GLU A 149 9.12 16.43 -18.96
CA GLU A 149 8.52 17.77 -19.06
C GLU A 149 7.15 17.89 -18.39
N LYS A 150 6.37 16.81 -18.42
CA LYS A 150 5.07 16.70 -17.75
C LYS A 150 5.14 16.81 -16.22
N LEU A 151 6.33 16.60 -15.63
CA LEU A 151 6.55 16.63 -14.18
C LEU A 151 7.28 17.91 -13.73
N LYS A 152 7.62 18.82 -14.65
CA LYS A 152 8.20 20.12 -14.30
C LYS A 152 7.16 20.98 -13.63
N GLY A 153 7.23 21.16 -12.30
CA GLY A 153 6.32 22.01 -11.54
C GLY A 153 6.21 21.65 -10.07
N LYS A 154 5.20 22.18 -9.41
CA LYS A 154 4.95 22.04 -7.96
C LYS A 154 4.87 20.60 -7.43
N SER A 155 4.51 19.65 -8.29
CA SER A 155 4.32 18.24 -7.92
C SER A 155 5.62 17.42 -7.77
N GLN A 156 6.79 17.98 -8.11
CA GLN A 156 8.04 17.22 -8.05
C GLN A 156 8.48 16.94 -6.62
N LEU A 157 8.47 17.96 -5.77
CA LEU A 157 8.91 17.85 -4.39
C LEU A 157 8.01 16.91 -3.59
N GLU A 158 6.70 17.07 -3.71
CA GLU A 158 5.71 16.22 -3.06
C GLU A 158 5.89 14.75 -3.48
N GLY A 159 6.01 14.49 -4.77
CA GLY A 159 6.20 13.14 -5.27
C GLY A 159 7.53 12.51 -4.85
N ASN A 160 8.62 13.28 -4.76
CA ASN A 160 9.91 12.78 -4.28
C ASN A 160 9.87 12.48 -2.78
N VAL A 161 9.20 13.31 -1.99
CA VAL A 161 9.00 13.07 -0.55
C VAL A 161 8.20 11.79 -0.32
N ILE A 162 7.12 11.57 -1.08
CA ILE A 162 6.33 10.33 -0.99
C ILE A 162 7.18 9.10 -1.32
N LEU A 163 7.96 9.15 -2.41
CA LEU A 163 8.84 8.04 -2.79
C LEU A 163 9.89 7.73 -1.70
N LEU A 164 10.50 8.76 -1.13
CA LEU A 164 11.48 8.61 -0.05
C LEU A 164 10.83 8.02 1.22
N LEU A 165 9.62 8.45 1.57
CA LEU A 165 8.88 7.89 2.71
C LEU A 165 8.57 6.41 2.49
N ILE A 166 8.09 6.02 1.30
CA ILE A 166 7.83 4.61 0.98
C ILE A 166 9.12 3.80 1.06
N MET A 167 10.22 4.29 0.47
CA MET A 167 11.52 3.63 0.56
C MET A 167 11.99 3.46 2.00
N THR A 168 11.81 4.47 2.85
CA THR A 168 12.17 4.39 4.26
C THR A 168 11.35 3.33 4.98
N ILE A 169 10.03 3.30 4.78
CA ILE A 169 9.16 2.29 5.37
C ILE A 169 9.56 0.88 4.93
N CYS A 170 9.74 0.66 3.62
CA CYS A 170 10.13 -0.65 3.11
C CYS A 170 11.51 -1.09 3.61
N THR A 171 12.48 -0.16 3.68
CA THR A 171 13.82 -0.47 4.18
C THR A 171 13.82 -0.78 5.67
N THR A 172 13.10 -0.03 6.47
CA THR A 172 12.98 -0.29 7.91
C THR A 172 12.28 -1.62 8.18
N ALA A 173 11.22 -1.93 7.46
CA ALA A 173 10.55 -3.21 7.58
C ALA A 173 11.49 -4.38 7.24
N PHE A 174 12.21 -4.27 6.11
CA PHE A 174 13.17 -5.30 5.68
C PHE A 174 14.36 -5.51 6.64
N VAL A 175 14.76 -4.47 7.39
CA VAL A 175 15.85 -4.57 8.37
C VAL A 175 15.37 -5.19 9.70
N ILE A 176 14.08 -5.03 10.03
CA ILE A 176 13.50 -5.55 11.27
C ILE A 176 13.12 -7.03 11.15
N GLU A 177 12.83 -7.52 9.97
CA GLU A 177 12.52 -8.92 9.67
C GLU A 177 13.77 -9.82 9.61
#